data_1254c91b35fa0f654e351aa0d5fc971e
#
_entry.id   1254c91b35fa0f654e351aa0d5fc971e
#
_cell.length_a   1.000
_cell.length_b   1.000
_cell.length_c   1.000
_cell.angle_alpha   90.00
_cell.angle_beta   90.00
_cell.angle_gamma   90.00
#
_symmetry.space_group_name_H-M   'P 1'
#
loop_
_entity.id
_entity.type
_entity.pdbx_description
1 polymer ?
#
loop_
_entity_poly.entity_id
_entity_poly.type
_entity_poly.pdbx_seq_one_letter_code
_entity_poly.pdbx_strand_id
1 'polypeptide(L)'
;VIKELGTAKFLINYLSDSIPAFTLPSIIFVLGAIISFATGTSYGTMGILMPLAIPLAYSINPDMSYVIVSTSAVLTGAIFGDHCSPISDTTILSSMGAGCNHIDHVRTQIPYSLFVGAITILFGYIPAGFGLNIYLILPVAFLVMFIGIQILGKSVDIDENEEDIGNHSMIDEEIDEPTQEFPIQNYRRSRNKK
;
A
#
# COMPACT_ATOMS: atom_id res chain seq x y z
N VAL A 1 18.63 8.01 15.83
CA VAL A 1 18.61 6.76 16.65
C VAL A 1 19.07 5.57 15.82
N ILE A 2 18.37 5.11 14.75
CA ILE A 2 18.75 3.92 13.94
C ILE A 2 20.16 4.04 13.34
N LYS A 3 20.54 5.21 12.83
CA LYS A 3 21.90 5.50 12.32
C LYS A 3 22.97 5.43 13.40
N GLU A 4 22.67 5.94 14.60
CA GLU A 4 23.60 6.02 15.72
C GLU A 4 23.81 4.65 16.39
N LEU A 5 22.81 3.80 16.42
CA LEU A 5 22.89 2.43 16.95
C LEU A 5 23.71 1.47 16.06
N GLY A 6 24.16 1.91 14.88
CA GLY A 6 24.93 1.07 13.98
C GLY A 6 24.15 -0.13 13.40
N THR A 7 22.81 -0.09 13.46
CA THR A 7 21.92 -1.18 13.02
C THR A 7 22.19 -1.61 11.57
N ALA A 8 22.46 -0.64 10.68
CA ALA A 8 22.80 -0.95 9.30
C ALA A 8 24.10 -1.78 9.20
N LYS A 9 25.16 -1.45 9.96
CA LYS A 9 26.43 -2.19 9.98
C LYS A 9 26.26 -3.60 10.53
N PHE A 10 25.44 -3.77 11.56
CA PHE A 10 25.14 -5.08 12.12
C PHE A 10 24.40 -5.96 11.10
N LEU A 11 23.37 -5.42 10.44
CA LEU A 11 22.62 -6.14 9.40
C LEU A 11 23.51 -6.51 8.22
N ILE A 12 24.37 -5.61 7.77
CA ILE A 12 25.32 -5.89 6.68
C ILE A 12 26.21 -7.08 7.05
N ASN A 13 26.82 -7.07 8.22
CA ASN A 13 27.74 -8.14 8.63
C ASN A 13 27.05 -9.50 8.83
N TYR A 14 25.76 -9.50 9.15
CA TYR A 14 25.02 -10.74 9.42
C TYR A 14 24.28 -11.29 8.18
N LEU A 15 23.76 -10.39 7.34
CA LEU A 15 22.88 -10.77 6.22
C LEU A 15 23.60 -10.83 4.88
N SER A 16 24.71 -10.08 4.68
CA SER A 16 25.36 -10.01 3.36
C SER A 16 25.85 -11.38 2.84
N ASP A 17 26.27 -12.25 3.75
CA ASP A 17 26.76 -13.59 3.39
C ASP A 17 25.65 -14.66 3.33
N SER A 18 24.46 -14.34 3.88
CA SER A 18 23.37 -15.31 4.04
C SER A 18 22.26 -15.17 3.00
N ILE A 19 22.10 -13.98 2.40
CA ILE A 19 20.99 -13.69 1.47
C ILE A 19 21.53 -13.67 0.04
N PRO A 20 20.98 -14.51 -0.87
CA PRO A 20 21.29 -14.42 -2.29
C PRO A 20 20.86 -13.06 -2.85
N ALA A 21 21.73 -12.43 -3.66
CA ALA A 21 21.47 -11.09 -4.19
C ALA A 21 20.14 -10.98 -4.93
N PHE A 22 19.73 -12.01 -5.67
CA PHE A 22 18.48 -11.98 -6.45
C PHE A 22 17.21 -11.96 -5.60
N THR A 23 17.27 -12.42 -4.34
CA THR A 23 16.10 -12.47 -3.44
C THR A 23 15.92 -11.22 -2.61
N LEU A 24 16.97 -10.42 -2.41
CA LEU A 24 16.92 -9.25 -1.52
C LEU A 24 15.81 -8.24 -1.88
N PRO A 25 15.62 -7.83 -3.16
CA PRO A 25 14.55 -6.90 -3.50
C PRO A 25 13.15 -7.43 -3.14
N SER A 26 12.92 -8.73 -3.35
CA SER A 26 11.66 -9.39 -2.99
C SER A 26 11.43 -9.40 -1.48
N ILE A 27 12.48 -9.70 -0.70
CA ILE A 27 12.41 -9.67 0.78
C ILE A 27 12.11 -8.27 1.27
N ILE A 28 12.78 -7.26 0.72
CA ILE A 28 12.56 -5.84 1.07
C ILE A 28 11.11 -5.44 0.77
N PHE A 29 10.58 -5.84 -0.39
CA PHE A 29 9.18 -5.57 -0.76
C PHE A 29 8.21 -6.17 0.26
N VAL A 30 8.38 -7.46 0.61
CA VAL A 30 7.51 -8.14 1.57
C VAL A 30 7.60 -7.51 2.97
N LEU A 31 8.82 -7.20 3.43
CA LEU A 31 9.01 -6.52 4.72
C LEU A 31 8.36 -5.13 4.73
N GLY A 32 8.53 -4.36 3.65
CA GLY A 32 7.88 -3.08 3.48
C GLY A 32 6.35 -3.19 3.52
N ALA A 33 5.81 -4.19 2.83
CA ALA A 33 4.38 -4.47 2.82
C ALA A 33 3.83 -4.82 4.21
N ILE A 34 4.50 -5.71 4.95
CA ILE A 34 4.08 -6.13 6.29
C ILE A 34 4.13 -4.96 7.29
N ILE A 35 5.24 -4.22 7.30
CA ILE A 35 5.40 -3.08 8.23
C ILE A 35 4.35 -2.01 7.92
N SER A 36 4.17 -1.67 6.65
CA SER A 36 3.23 -0.64 6.23
C SER A 36 1.77 -1.05 6.47
N PHE A 37 1.44 -2.32 6.23
CA PHE A 37 0.13 -2.88 6.58
C PHE A 37 -0.17 -2.76 8.08
N ALA A 38 0.81 -3.10 8.92
CA ALA A 38 0.67 -3.06 10.38
C ALA A 38 0.63 -1.64 10.95
N THR A 39 1.28 -0.69 10.31
CA THR A 39 1.37 0.71 10.77
C THR A 39 0.33 1.63 10.12
N GLY A 40 -0.23 1.24 8.98
CA GLY A 40 -1.15 2.06 8.19
C GLY A 40 -0.50 3.31 7.59
N THR A 41 0.84 3.29 7.38
CA THR A 41 1.55 4.43 6.82
C THR A 41 2.73 4.02 5.94
N SER A 42 2.69 4.42 4.68
CA SER A 42 3.78 4.20 3.72
C SER A 42 5.00 5.07 4.05
N TYR A 43 4.81 6.33 4.38
CA TYR A 43 5.92 7.26 4.68
C TYR A 43 6.73 6.85 5.91
N GLY A 44 6.04 6.44 6.99
CA GLY A 44 6.70 5.93 8.19
C GLY A 44 7.55 4.70 7.89
N THR A 45 7.02 3.77 7.10
CA THR A 45 7.72 2.56 6.67
C THR A 45 8.94 2.87 5.81
N MET A 46 8.81 3.78 4.83
CA MET A 46 9.95 4.23 4.01
C MET A 46 11.04 4.86 4.88
N GLY A 47 10.66 5.71 5.85
CA GLY A 47 11.60 6.36 6.77
C GLY A 47 12.42 5.37 7.61
N ILE A 48 11.85 4.20 7.93
CA ILE A 48 12.53 3.13 8.68
C ILE A 48 13.38 2.27 7.75
N LEU A 49 12.82 1.83 6.61
CA LEU A 49 13.47 0.83 5.75
C LEU A 49 14.55 1.40 4.83
N MET A 50 14.41 2.62 4.32
CA MET A 50 15.40 3.19 3.39
C MET A 50 16.81 3.27 3.98
N PRO A 51 17.02 3.77 5.22
CA PRO A 51 18.34 3.81 5.83
C PRO A 51 18.97 2.44 6.06
N LEU A 52 18.18 1.36 6.04
CA LEU A 52 18.65 -0.02 6.23
C LEU A 52 18.86 -0.73 4.88
N ALA A 53 17.89 -0.61 3.98
CA ALA A 53 17.86 -1.35 2.72
C ALA A 53 18.92 -0.84 1.72
N ILE A 54 19.13 0.47 1.62
CA ILE A 54 20.09 1.03 0.66
C ILE A 54 21.53 0.61 0.97
N PRO A 55 22.06 0.78 2.20
CA PRO A 55 23.40 0.32 2.50
C PRO A 55 23.58 -1.20 2.42
N LEU A 56 22.53 -1.97 2.77
CA LEU A 56 22.54 -3.42 2.65
C LEU A 56 22.60 -3.85 1.19
N ALA A 57 21.77 -3.27 0.32
CA ALA A 57 21.80 -3.56 -1.12
C ALA A 57 23.17 -3.25 -1.73
N TYR A 58 23.75 -2.09 -1.40
CA TYR A 58 25.07 -1.69 -1.88
C TYR A 58 26.20 -2.62 -1.40
N SER A 59 26.06 -3.19 -0.20
CA SER A 59 27.08 -4.13 0.33
C SER A 59 27.03 -5.50 -0.33
N ILE A 60 25.85 -5.95 -0.76
CA ILE A 60 25.67 -7.24 -1.44
C ILE A 60 26.05 -7.13 -2.93
N ASN A 61 25.59 -6.07 -3.58
CA ASN A 61 25.94 -5.79 -4.97
C ASN A 61 26.05 -4.27 -5.17
N PRO A 62 27.28 -3.75 -5.43
CA PRO A 62 27.53 -2.32 -5.60
C PRO A 62 27.06 -1.76 -6.95
N ASP A 63 26.43 -2.57 -7.80
CA ASP A 63 25.83 -2.08 -9.05
C ASP A 63 24.67 -1.12 -8.74
N MET A 64 24.73 0.06 -9.33
CA MET A 64 23.72 1.12 -9.11
C MET A 64 22.33 0.66 -9.54
N SER A 65 22.22 -0.13 -10.62
CA SER A 65 20.93 -0.68 -11.08
C SER A 65 20.29 -1.56 -10.01
N TYR A 66 21.09 -2.39 -9.35
CA TYR A 66 20.62 -3.25 -8.26
C TYR A 66 20.17 -2.46 -7.03
N VAL A 67 20.91 -1.42 -6.66
CA VAL A 67 20.54 -0.52 -5.55
C VAL A 67 19.24 0.21 -5.85
N ILE A 68 19.04 0.66 -7.09
CA ILE A 68 17.78 1.30 -7.53
C ILE A 68 16.60 0.32 -7.42
N VAL A 69 16.75 -0.92 -7.88
CA VAL A 69 15.71 -1.96 -7.77
C VAL A 69 15.37 -2.23 -6.31
N SER A 70 16.38 -2.36 -5.45
CA SER A 70 16.16 -2.57 -4.00
C SER A 70 15.49 -1.38 -3.33
N THR A 71 15.85 -0.16 -3.72
CA THR A 71 15.19 1.07 -3.24
C THR A 71 13.73 1.15 -3.71
N SER A 72 13.48 0.79 -4.96
CA SER A 72 12.12 0.71 -5.52
C SER A 72 11.27 -0.31 -4.77
N ALA A 73 11.87 -1.43 -4.32
CA ALA A 73 11.18 -2.42 -3.51
C ALA A 73 10.72 -1.89 -2.14
N VAL A 74 11.51 -0.99 -1.52
CA VAL A 74 11.06 -0.29 -0.30
C VAL A 74 9.84 0.58 -0.58
N LEU A 75 9.91 1.40 -1.64
CA LEU A 75 8.82 2.33 -2.00
C LEU A 75 7.53 1.59 -2.30
N THR A 76 7.60 0.63 -3.21
CA THR A 76 6.40 -0.10 -3.67
C THR A 76 5.85 -1.03 -2.62
N GLY A 77 6.71 -1.69 -1.81
CA GLY A 77 6.26 -2.50 -0.68
C GLY A 77 5.55 -1.67 0.39
N ALA A 78 6.10 -0.50 0.72
CA ALA A 78 5.48 0.41 1.67
C ALA A 78 4.11 0.92 1.17
N ILE A 79 4.00 1.31 -0.10
CA ILE A 79 2.74 1.75 -0.70
C ILE A 79 1.73 0.59 -0.78
N PHE A 80 2.19 -0.59 -1.18
CA PHE A 80 1.34 -1.78 -1.25
C PHE A 80 0.70 -2.12 0.11
N GLY A 81 1.51 -2.17 1.18
CA GLY A 81 1.03 -2.46 2.53
C GLY A 81 0.05 -1.42 3.05
N ASP A 82 0.33 -0.14 2.80
CA ASP A 82 -0.54 0.97 3.16
C ASP A 82 -1.92 0.85 2.49
N HIS A 83 -1.95 0.61 1.19
CA HIS A 83 -3.20 0.44 0.43
C HIS A 83 -4.06 -0.75 0.88
N CYS A 84 -3.44 -1.81 1.38
CA CYS A 84 -4.16 -3.00 1.88
C CYS A 84 -4.59 -2.86 3.33
N SER A 85 -4.06 -1.88 4.08
CA SER A 85 -4.27 -1.75 5.51
C SER A 85 -5.66 -1.18 5.83
N PRO A 86 -6.41 -1.83 6.73
CA PRO A 86 -7.69 -1.30 7.21
C PRO A 86 -7.55 -0.06 8.10
N ILE A 87 -6.35 0.20 8.64
CA ILE A 87 -6.08 1.35 9.51
C ILE A 87 -5.42 2.51 8.77
N SER A 88 -5.19 2.37 7.46
CA SER A 88 -4.62 3.44 6.64
C SER A 88 -5.64 4.54 6.39
N ASP A 89 -5.20 5.78 6.54
CA ASP A 89 -5.99 6.97 6.22
C ASP A 89 -6.37 7.03 4.74
N THR A 90 -5.54 6.53 3.83
CA THR A 90 -5.85 6.42 2.39
C THR A 90 -7.02 5.48 2.13
N THR A 91 -7.08 4.32 2.81
CA THR A 91 -8.16 3.36 2.69
C THR A 91 -9.46 3.88 3.33
N ILE A 92 -9.34 4.55 4.47
CA ILE A 92 -10.49 5.18 5.15
C ILE A 92 -11.09 6.27 4.25
N LEU A 93 -10.27 7.19 3.72
CA LEU A 93 -10.75 8.26 2.84
C LEU A 93 -11.35 7.72 1.54
N SER A 94 -10.76 6.65 0.98
CA SER A 94 -11.29 6.00 -0.23
C SER A 94 -12.67 5.40 -0.01
N SER A 95 -12.87 4.67 1.09
CA SER A 95 -14.18 4.09 1.43
C SER A 95 -15.24 5.15 1.72
N MET A 96 -14.87 6.23 2.42
CA MET A 96 -15.75 7.36 2.67
C MET A 96 -16.12 8.09 1.37
N GLY A 97 -15.14 8.31 0.48
CA GLY A 97 -15.38 8.96 -0.81
C GLY A 97 -16.26 8.12 -1.76
N ALA A 98 -16.22 6.80 -1.63
CA ALA A 98 -17.07 5.88 -2.38
C ALA A 98 -18.45 5.66 -1.71
N GLY A 99 -18.69 6.21 -0.52
CA GLY A 99 -19.95 6.01 0.22
C GLY A 99 -20.20 4.56 0.62
N CYS A 100 -19.16 3.73 0.77
CA CYS A 100 -19.30 2.31 1.09
C CYS A 100 -18.78 1.99 2.50
N ASN A 101 -19.23 0.85 3.04
CA ASN A 101 -18.73 0.36 4.33
C ASN A 101 -17.23 0.10 4.25
N HIS A 102 -16.47 0.68 5.18
CA HIS A 102 -15.02 0.59 5.22
C HIS A 102 -14.50 -0.86 5.26
N ILE A 103 -15.10 -1.71 6.07
CA ILE A 103 -14.66 -3.11 6.21
C ILE A 103 -14.94 -3.92 4.93
N ASP A 104 -16.05 -3.66 4.27
CA ASP A 104 -16.39 -4.31 3.00
C ASP A 104 -15.46 -3.83 1.89
N HIS A 105 -15.11 -2.55 1.86
CA HIS A 105 -14.09 -2.01 0.95
C HIS A 105 -12.74 -2.73 1.11
N VAL A 106 -12.25 -2.84 2.33
CA VAL A 106 -10.99 -3.56 2.63
C VAL A 106 -11.08 -5.03 2.22
N ARG A 107 -12.18 -5.72 2.59
CA ARG A 107 -12.39 -7.14 2.29
C ARG A 107 -12.39 -7.43 0.79
N THR A 108 -12.96 -6.56 -0.02
CA THR A 108 -12.99 -6.71 -1.47
C THR A 108 -11.67 -6.35 -2.13
N GLN A 109 -10.90 -5.41 -1.58
CA GLN A 109 -9.63 -4.94 -2.12
C GLN A 109 -8.48 -5.93 -1.89
N ILE A 110 -8.41 -6.59 -0.72
CA ILE A 110 -7.29 -7.47 -0.34
C ILE A 110 -6.99 -8.57 -1.37
N PRO A 111 -7.96 -9.34 -1.90
CA PRO A 111 -7.67 -10.41 -2.87
C PRO A 111 -6.98 -9.89 -4.13
N TYR A 112 -7.44 -8.77 -4.67
CA TYR A 112 -6.84 -8.16 -5.86
C TYR A 112 -5.43 -7.65 -5.59
N SER A 113 -5.24 -7.01 -4.46
CA SER A 113 -3.94 -6.50 -4.05
C SER A 113 -2.93 -7.64 -3.85
N LEU A 114 -3.32 -8.72 -3.17
CA LEU A 114 -2.44 -9.89 -2.98
C LEU A 114 -2.08 -10.54 -4.32
N PHE A 115 -3.01 -10.63 -5.25
CA PHE A 115 -2.75 -11.14 -6.60
C PHE A 115 -1.70 -10.29 -7.33
N VAL A 116 -1.88 -8.96 -7.33
CA VAL A 116 -0.90 -8.02 -7.94
C VAL A 116 0.44 -8.09 -7.22
N GLY A 117 0.45 -8.16 -5.88
CA GLY A 117 1.67 -8.31 -5.08
C GLY A 117 2.45 -9.58 -5.43
N ALA A 118 1.75 -10.71 -5.59
CA ALA A 118 2.38 -11.97 -6.00
C ALA A 118 3.00 -11.87 -7.40
N ILE A 119 2.31 -11.29 -8.37
CA ILE A 119 2.85 -11.04 -9.72
C ILE A 119 4.07 -10.12 -9.64
N THR A 120 4.02 -9.07 -8.85
CA THR A 120 5.12 -8.12 -8.68
C THR A 120 6.38 -8.79 -8.13
N ILE A 121 6.23 -9.72 -7.19
CA ILE A 121 7.36 -10.50 -6.67
C ILE A 121 7.89 -11.46 -7.73
N LEU A 122 7.03 -12.29 -8.31
CA LEU A 122 7.42 -13.38 -9.19
C LEU A 122 7.94 -12.90 -10.55
N PHE A 123 7.27 -11.94 -11.15
CA PHE A 123 7.56 -11.43 -12.49
C PHE A 123 8.25 -10.06 -12.52
N GLY A 124 8.34 -9.38 -11.38
CA GLY A 124 9.00 -8.11 -11.22
C GLY A 124 10.36 -8.27 -10.50
N TYR A 125 10.31 -8.43 -9.17
CA TYR A 125 11.53 -8.35 -8.36
C TYR A 125 12.47 -9.52 -8.49
N ILE A 126 12.00 -10.75 -8.64
CA ILE A 126 12.87 -11.91 -8.84
C ILE A 126 13.68 -11.78 -10.15
N PRO A 127 13.06 -11.54 -11.32
CA PRO A 127 13.81 -11.34 -12.55
C PRO A 127 14.73 -10.10 -12.53
N ALA A 128 14.28 -9.01 -11.89
CA ALA A 128 15.11 -7.82 -11.71
C ALA A 128 16.34 -8.09 -10.81
N GLY A 129 16.18 -8.92 -9.78
CA GLY A 129 17.28 -9.35 -8.91
C GLY A 129 18.33 -10.20 -9.64
N PHE A 130 17.95 -10.92 -10.70
CA PHE A 130 18.88 -11.61 -11.61
C PHE A 130 19.58 -10.68 -12.62
N GLY A 131 19.24 -9.38 -12.60
CA GLY A 131 19.82 -8.39 -13.52
C GLY A 131 19.22 -8.40 -14.92
N LEU A 132 18.02 -8.96 -15.09
CA LEU A 132 17.33 -8.91 -16.38
C LEU A 132 16.91 -7.47 -16.70
N ASN A 133 16.85 -7.16 -18.00
CA ASN A 133 16.53 -5.83 -18.49
C ASN A 133 15.07 -5.46 -18.13
N ILE A 134 14.89 -4.32 -17.47
CA ILE A 134 13.60 -3.83 -17.02
C ILE A 134 12.60 -3.64 -18.17
N TYR A 135 13.08 -3.31 -19.37
CA TYR A 135 12.25 -3.17 -20.57
C TYR A 135 11.62 -4.48 -21.05
N LEU A 136 12.15 -5.64 -20.62
CA LEU A 136 11.54 -6.96 -20.84
C LEU A 136 10.62 -7.35 -19.66
N ILE A 137 11.03 -7.05 -18.45
CA ILE A 137 10.29 -7.40 -17.22
C ILE A 137 8.91 -6.72 -17.21
N LEU A 138 8.86 -5.42 -17.48
CA LEU A 138 7.60 -4.65 -17.39
C LEU A 138 6.51 -5.14 -18.35
N PRO A 139 6.77 -5.33 -19.67
CA PRO A 139 5.74 -5.85 -20.57
C PRO A 139 5.27 -7.25 -20.20
N VAL A 140 6.18 -8.13 -19.76
CA VAL A 140 5.83 -9.50 -19.35
C VAL A 140 4.95 -9.48 -18.10
N ALA A 141 5.34 -8.71 -17.07
CA ALA A 141 4.55 -8.59 -15.85
C ALA A 141 3.16 -7.98 -16.12
N PHE A 142 3.09 -6.99 -17.01
CA PHE A 142 1.82 -6.38 -17.43
C PHE A 142 0.93 -7.37 -18.18
N LEU A 143 1.50 -8.15 -19.10
CA LEU A 143 0.78 -9.17 -19.86
C LEU A 143 0.25 -10.27 -18.94
N VAL A 144 1.05 -10.76 -17.99
CA VAL A 144 0.64 -11.75 -17.00
C VAL A 144 -0.49 -11.21 -16.12
N MET A 145 -0.37 -9.96 -15.68
CA MET A 145 -1.41 -9.30 -14.89
C MET A 145 -2.71 -9.17 -15.69
N PHE A 146 -2.64 -8.74 -16.95
CA PHE A 146 -3.81 -8.61 -17.83
C PHE A 146 -4.51 -9.95 -18.05
N ILE A 147 -3.75 -11.01 -18.38
CA ILE A 147 -4.28 -12.37 -18.54
C ILE A 147 -4.91 -12.86 -17.22
N GLY A 148 -4.23 -12.63 -16.09
CA GLY A 148 -4.72 -13.03 -14.78
C GLY A 148 -6.05 -12.37 -14.43
N ILE A 149 -6.20 -11.07 -14.69
CA ILE A 149 -7.46 -10.36 -14.47
C ILE A 149 -8.57 -10.90 -15.38
N GLN A 150 -8.26 -11.23 -16.64
CA GLN A 150 -9.25 -11.81 -17.55
C GLN A 150 -9.74 -13.20 -17.10
N ILE A 151 -8.87 -14.01 -16.51
CA ILE A 151 -9.21 -15.34 -16.04
C ILE A 151 -9.95 -15.32 -14.69
N LEU A 152 -9.48 -14.47 -13.75
CA LEU A 152 -10.06 -14.38 -12.40
C LEU A 152 -11.21 -13.38 -12.31
N GLY A 153 -11.26 -12.42 -13.22
CA GLY A 153 -12.29 -11.39 -13.25
C GLY A 153 -13.66 -12.00 -13.59
N LYS A 154 -14.64 -11.76 -12.75
CA LYS A 154 -16.04 -12.11 -12.98
C LYS A 154 -16.77 -10.85 -13.40
N SER A 155 -17.52 -10.90 -14.50
CA SER A 155 -18.42 -9.81 -14.84
C SER A 155 -19.50 -9.69 -13.78
N VAL A 156 -19.63 -8.48 -13.24
CA VAL A 156 -20.75 -8.14 -12.35
C VAL A 156 -21.80 -7.50 -13.23
N ASP A 157 -22.91 -8.20 -13.43
CA ASP A 157 -24.13 -7.58 -13.98
C ASP A 157 -24.72 -6.72 -12.85
N ILE A 158 -24.63 -5.41 -13.01
CA ILE A 158 -25.25 -4.46 -12.09
C ILE A 158 -26.74 -4.51 -12.42
N ASP A 159 -27.54 -5.12 -11.57
CA ASP A 159 -28.99 -4.99 -11.63
C ASP A 159 -29.34 -3.52 -11.30
N GLU A 160 -29.81 -2.79 -12.30
CA GLU A 160 -30.23 -1.38 -12.18
C GLU A 160 -31.26 -1.16 -11.05
N ASN A 161 -31.90 -2.22 -10.57
CA ASN A 161 -32.86 -2.17 -9.46
C ASN A 161 -32.20 -2.09 -8.06
N GLU A 162 -30.93 -2.50 -7.90
CA GLU A 162 -30.24 -2.38 -6.61
C GLU A 162 -29.65 -0.97 -6.37
N GLU A 163 -29.30 -0.24 -7.42
CA GLU A 163 -28.84 1.15 -7.29
C GLU A 163 -29.94 2.08 -6.78
N ASP A 164 -31.19 1.82 -7.17
CA ASP A 164 -32.34 2.65 -6.75
C ASP A 164 -32.71 2.43 -5.28
N ILE A 165 -32.52 1.19 -4.78
CA ILE A 165 -32.81 0.84 -3.37
C ILE A 165 -31.72 1.41 -2.45
N GLY A 166 -30.44 1.33 -2.86
CA GLY A 166 -29.31 1.87 -2.08
C GLY A 166 -29.34 3.39 -1.96
N ASN A 167 -29.76 4.07 -3.01
CA ASN A 167 -29.84 5.54 -3.03
C ASN A 167 -31.04 6.06 -2.21
N HIS A 168 -32.14 5.30 -2.20
CA HIS A 168 -33.33 5.68 -1.41
C HIS A 168 -33.14 5.45 0.09
N SER A 169 -32.45 4.36 0.49
CA SER A 169 -32.21 4.07 1.90
C SER A 169 -31.24 5.06 2.56
N MET A 170 -30.23 5.56 1.82
CA MET A 170 -29.30 6.56 2.35
C MET A 170 -29.92 7.95 2.51
N ILE A 171 -30.87 8.30 1.64
CA ILE A 171 -31.58 9.59 1.71
C ILE A 171 -32.60 9.57 2.86
N ASP A 172 -33.24 8.43 3.10
CA ASP A 172 -34.26 8.30 4.16
C ASP A 172 -33.64 8.21 5.57
N GLU A 173 -32.43 7.63 5.73
CA GLU A 173 -31.69 7.65 7.01
C GLU A 173 -31.16 9.05 7.36
N GLU A 174 -30.79 9.87 6.36
CA GLU A 174 -30.27 11.22 6.60
C GLU A 174 -31.37 12.22 7.01
N ILE A 175 -32.65 11.91 6.71
CA ILE A 175 -33.80 12.78 7.04
C ILE A 175 -34.37 12.50 8.46
N ASP A 176 -34.17 11.29 9.02
CA ASP A 176 -34.73 10.91 10.32
C ASP A 176 -33.78 11.16 11.51
N GLU A 177 -32.52 11.52 11.32
CA GLU A 177 -31.70 12.05 12.42
C GLU A 177 -32.08 13.50 12.68
N PRO A 178 -32.61 13.84 13.90
CA PRO A 178 -32.81 15.22 14.28
C PRO A 178 -31.43 15.88 14.26
N THR A 179 -31.21 16.80 13.32
CA THR A 179 -30.05 17.69 13.27
C THR A 179 -29.79 18.22 14.67
N GLN A 180 -28.75 17.66 15.35
CA GLN A 180 -28.24 18.32 16.55
C GLN A 180 -27.76 19.68 16.10
N GLU A 181 -28.59 20.69 16.39
CA GLU A 181 -28.21 22.09 16.22
C GLU A 181 -26.91 22.30 17.00
N PHE A 182 -25.79 22.38 16.28
CA PHE A 182 -24.55 22.89 16.84
C PHE A 182 -24.87 24.32 17.35
N PRO A 183 -24.68 24.62 18.62
CA PRO A 183 -25.06 25.93 19.20
C PRO A 183 -24.05 27.00 18.78
N ILE A 184 -24.07 27.38 17.49
CA ILE A 184 -23.26 28.52 16.97
C ILE A 184 -23.80 29.86 17.50
N GLN A 185 -25.00 29.90 18.09
CA GLN A 185 -25.60 31.13 18.59
C GLN A 185 -24.93 31.72 19.83
N ASN A 186 -24.17 30.94 20.61
CA ASN A 186 -23.56 31.48 21.83
C ASN A 186 -22.23 32.23 21.59
N TYR A 187 -21.58 32.07 20.41
CA TYR A 187 -20.33 32.76 20.13
C TYR A 187 -20.50 34.23 19.73
N ARG A 188 -21.66 34.62 19.22
CA ARG A 188 -21.97 36.02 18.82
C ARG A 188 -22.38 36.93 19.96
N ARG A 189 -22.87 36.36 21.08
CA ARG A 189 -23.37 37.15 22.22
C ARG A 189 -22.28 37.66 23.18
N SER A 190 -21.11 37.04 23.17
CA SER A 190 -19.98 37.43 24.04
C SER A 190 -19.17 38.61 23.49
N ARG A 191 -19.29 38.95 22.21
CA ARG A 191 -18.49 39.99 21.54
C ARG A 191 -19.09 41.38 21.64
N ASN A 192 -20.34 41.51 22.05
CA ASN A 192 -21.06 42.79 22.17
C ASN A 192 -21.18 43.31 23.61
N LYS A 193 -20.41 42.78 24.56
CA LYS A 193 -20.36 43.26 25.96
C LYS A 193 -18.92 43.58 26.39
N LYS A 194 -18.21 44.34 25.58
CA LYS A 194 -17.03 45.10 26.01
C LYS A 194 -17.04 46.45 25.33
#